data_871d7471fea399a6add6cba681665869
#
_entry.id   871d7471fea399a6add6cba681665869
#
_cell.length_a   1.000
_cell.length_b   1.000
_cell.length_c   1.000
_cell.angle_alpha   90.00
_cell.angle_beta   90.00
_cell.angle_gamma   90.00
#
_symmetry.space_group_name_H-M   'P 1'
#
loop_
_entity.id
_entity.type
_entity.pdbx_description
1 polymer ?
#
loop_
_entity_poly.entity_id
_entity_poly.type
_entity_poly.pdbx_seq_one_letter_code
_entity_poly.pdbx_strand_id
1 'polypeptide(L)'
;ELLESLDRKPVILKKPAPGFIGNRLQFALWREALNLIESGIADPRDIDTCLMYSFCPRYTSIGIFEHFDNGDLTLNMRTCDVVFPSLSTMTEAPPAIKDRVARGDLGAKTGVGFYDWRDVDMVAYQKRVNAPYWRFINWDMPKE
;
A
#
# COMPACT_ATOMS: atom_id res chain seq x y z
N GLU A 1 -19.25 17.78 7.47
CA GLU A 1 -19.85 18.12 8.80
C GLU A 1 -19.83 16.93 9.75
N LEU A 2 -20.62 15.82 9.53
CA LEU A 2 -20.66 14.68 10.46
C LEU A 2 -19.29 13.97 10.58
N LEU A 3 -18.61 13.71 9.47
CA LEU A 3 -17.30 13.06 9.50
C LEU A 3 -16.23 13.95 10.13
N GLU A 4 -16.29 15.23 9.88
CA GLU A 4 -15.37 16.21 10.49
C GLU A 4 -15.59 16.33 12.00
N SER A 5 -16.85 16.26 12.46
CA SER A 5 -17.14 16.23 13.91
C SER A 5 -16.62 14.98 14.62
N LEU A 6 -16.21 13.96 13.87
CA LEU A 6 -15.57 12.72 14.35
C LEU A 6 -14.05 12.71 14.05
N ASP A 7 -13.45 13.86 13.87
CA ASP A 7 -12.01 14.02 13.52
C ASP A 7 -11.59 13.23 12.26
N ARG A 8 -12.53 13.04 11.32
CA ARG A 8 -12.22 12.42 10.03
C ARG A 8 -11.98 13.51 8.98
N LYS A 9 -11.09 13.22 8.04
CA LYS A 9 -10.76 14.11 6.91
C LYS A 9 -11.40 13.55 5.63
N PRO A 10 -12.67 13.91 5.32
CA PRO A 10 -13.33 13.42 4.13
C PRO A 10 -12.73 14.04 2.88
N VAL A 11 -12.56 13.21 1.84
CA VAL A 11 -12.14 13.64 0.51
C VAL A 11 -13.29 13.38 -0.47
N ILE A 12 -13.73 14.44 -1.16
CA ILE A 12 -14.82 14.37 -2.13
C ILE A 12 -14.24 14.17 -3.53
N LEU A 13 -14.69 13.13 -4.21
CA LEU A 13 -14.28 12.87 -5.59
C LEU A 13 -15.03 13.85 -6.53
N LYS A 14 -14.31 14.41 -7.50
CA LYS A 14 -14.90 15.27 -8.54
C LYS A 14 -15.78 14.48 -9.52
N LYS A 15 -15.53 13.18 -9.67
CA LYS A 15 -16.32 12.24 -10.49
C LYS A 15 -16.15 10.82 -9.96
N PRO A 16 -17.14 9.93 -10.15
CA PRO A 16 -17.02 8.53 -9.77
C PRO A 16 -15.83 7.84 -10.46
N ALA A 17 -15.14 6.97 -9.72
CA ALA A 17 -14.10 6.09 -10.25
C ALA A 17 -14.11 4.74 -9.49
N PRO A 18 -13.96 3.60 -10.19
CA PRO A 18 -13.83 2.30 -9.53
C PRO A 18 -12.69 2.31 -8.51
N GLY A 19 -12.96 1.84 -7.29
CA GLY A 19 -11.97 1.80 -6.19
C GLY A 19 -11.69 3.15 -5.52
N PHE A 20 -12.38 4.21 -5.91
CA PHE A 20 -12.16 5.55 -5.37
C PHE A 20 -10.66 5.96 -5.43
N ILE A 21 -10.19 6.85 -4.55
CA ILE A 21 -8.78 7.26 -4.50
C ILE A 21 -7.94 6.20 -3.75
N GLY A 22 -8.35 5.87 -2.52
CA GLY A 22 -7.54 5.03 -1.63
C GLY A 22 -7.27 3.63 -2.20
N ASN A 23 -8.34 2.92 -2.60
CA ASN A 23 -8.17 1.58 -3.18
C ASN A 23 -7.38 1.63 -4.49
N ARG A 24 -7.58 2.63 -5.33
CA ARG A 24 -6.81 2.75 -6.58
C ARG A 24 -5.32 2.85 -6.34
N LEU A 25 -4.90 3.72 -5.41
CA LEU A 25 -3.48 3.90 -5.08
C LEU A 25 -2.91 2.64 -4.42
N GLN A 26 -3.64 2.03 -3.49
CA GLN A 26 -3.23 0.80 -2.84
C GLN A 26 -3.09 -0.37 -3.83
N PHE A 27 -4.05 -0.55 -4.73
CA PHE A 27 -3.99 -1.63 -5.72
C PHE A 27 -2.99 -1.36 -6.85
N ALA A 28 -2.69 -0.09 -7.17
CA ALA A 28 -1.59 0.25 -8.07
C ALA A 28 -0.24 -0.19 -7.48
N LEU A 29 0.00 0.12 -6.21
CA LEU A 29 1.17 -0.34 -5.47
C LEU A 29 1.24 -1.87 -5.40
N TRP A 30 0.12 -2.52 -5.06
CA TRP A 30 0.07 -3.98 -4.96
C TRP A 30 0.27 -4.68 -6.30
N ARG A 31 -0.27 -4.12 -7.40
CA ARG A 31 -0.02 -4.63 -8.75
C ARG A 31 1.46 -4.65 -9.08
N GLU A 32 2.19 -3.58 -8.74
CA GLU A 32 3.63 -3.53 -8.93
C GLU A 32 4.37 -4.50 -8.01
N ALA A 33 4.01 -4.60 -6.74
CA ALA A 33 4.58 -5.58 -5.81
C ALA A 33 4.43 -7.03 -6.34
N LEU A 34 3.27 -7.37 -6.89
CA LEU A 34 3.05 -8.67 -7.52
C LEU A 34 3.90 -8.88 -8.78
N ASN A 35 4.10 -7.83 -9.58
CA ASN A 35 4.98 -7.87 -10.73
C ASN A 35 6.44 -8.15 -10.35
N LEU A 36 6.92 -7.55 -9.27
CA LEU A 36 8.27 -7.80 -8.75
C LEU A 36 8.46 -9.26 -8.32
N ILE A 37 7.43 -9.87 -7.72
CA ILE A 37 7.45 -11.31 -7.35
C ILE A 37 7.45 -12.20 -8.60
N GLU A 38 6.54 -11.96 -9.54
CA GLU A 38 6.42 -12.75 -10.77
C GLU A 38 7.69 -12.69 -11.64
N SER A 39 8.35 -11.53 -11.62
CA SER A 39 9.61 -11.30 -12.33
C SER A 39 10.84 -11.82 -11.58
N GLY A 40 10.67 -12.38 -10.38
CA GLY A 40 11.78 -12.90 -9.58
C GLY A 40 12.75 -11.83 -9.07
N ILE A 41 12.30 -10.56 -9.02
CA ILE A 41 13.15 -9.44 -8.58
C ILE A 41 13.25 -9.39 -7.07
N ALA A 42 12.19 -9.73 -6.35
CA ALA A 42 12.16 -9.71 -4.88
C ALA A 42 11.14 -10.70 -4.31
N ASP A 43 11.39 -11.16 -3.09
CA ASP A 43 10.42 -11.94 -2.32
C ASP A 43 9.40 -11.04 -1.60
N PRO A 44 8.20 -11.57 -1.24
CA PRO A 44 7.18 -10.79 -0.52
C PRO A 44 7.72 -10.09 0.74
N ARG A 45 8.62 -10.76 1.49
CA ARG A 45 9.22 -10.20 2.71
C ARG A 45 10.12 -9.01 2.43
N ASP A 46 10.87 -9.03 1.34
CA ASP A 46 11.77 -7.94 0.95
C ASP A 46 10.97 -6.72 0.50
N ILE A 47 9.88 -6.95 -0.25
CA ILE A 47 8.96 -5.89 -0.67
C ILE A 47 8.32 -5.23 0.55
N ASP A 48 7.76 -6.03 1.49
CA ASP A 48 7.17 -5.51 2.72
C ASP A 48 8.20 -4.71 3.54
N THR A 49 9.43 -5.24 3.67
CA THR A 49 10.53 -4.56 4.36
C THR A 49 10.87 -3.23 3.69
N CYS A 50 10.98 -3.22 2.37
CA CYS A 50 11.24 -2.01 1.61
C CYS A 50 10.15 -0.96 1.84
N LEU A 51 8.88 -1.34 1.74
CA LEU A 51 7.75 -0.43 1.96
C LEU A 51 7.75 0.14 3.39
N MET A 52 7.90 -0.73 4.39
CA MET A 52 7.81 -0.35 5.80
C MET A 52 8.96 0.53 6.29
N TYR A 53 10.15 0.39 5.71
CA TYR A 53 11.37 1.07 6.20
C TYR A 53 11.95 2.11 5.21
N SER A 54 11.35 2.30 4.03
CA SER A 54 11.81 3.33 3.10
C SER A 54 10.82 4.49 2.97
N PHE A 55 9.93 4.47 1.99
CA PHE A 55 9.14 5.65 1.63
C PHE A 55 7.75 5.72 2.29
N CYS A 56 7.12 4.60 2.65
CA CYS A 56 5.78 4.63 3.22
C CYS A 56 5.67 5.40 4.54
N PRO A 57 6.65 5.33 5.47
CA PRO A 57 6.56 6.08 6.73
C PRO A 57 6.41 7.60 6.54
N ARG A 58 6.97 8.18 5.48
CA ARG A 58 6.88 9.62 5.23
C ARG A 58 5.47 10.09 4.90
N TYR A 59 4.63 9.22 4.32
CA TYR A 59 3.25 9.55 3.95
C TYR A 59 2.30 9.68 5.15
N THR A 60 2.80 9.51 6.35
CA THR A 60 2.10 9.87 7.58
C THR A 60 2.23 11.34 7.94
N SER A 61 3.17 12.06 7.33
CA SER A 61 3.50 13.47 7.63
C SER A 61 3.41 14.37 6.40
N ILE A 62 3.53 13.82 5.21
CA ILE A 62 3.53 14.57 3.94
C ILE A 62 2.75 13.81 2.88
N GLY A 63 1.97 14.50 2.08
CA GLY A 63 1.25 13.91 0.94
C GLY A 63 2.18 13.56 -0.22
N ILE A 64 1.73 12.66 -1.10
CA ILE A 64 2.55 12.23 -2.24
C ILE A 64 2.90 13.40 -3.18
N PHE A 65 1.96 14.27 -3.49
CA PHE A 65 2.22 15.42 -4.37
C PHE A 65 3.14 16.43 -3.71
N GLU A 66 2.90 16.76 -2.45
CA GLU A 66 3.76 17.63 -1.67
C GLU A 66 5.19 17.09 -1.57
N HIS A 67 5.35 15.77 -1.38
CA HIS A 67 6.66 15.13 -1.37
C HIS A 67 7.42 15.32 -2.68
N PHE A 68 6.77 15.08 -3.83
CA PHE A 68 7.42 15.22 -5.12
C PHE A 68 7.61 16.68 -5.54
N ASP A 69 6.72 17.58 -5.12
CA ASP A 69 6.83 19.01 -5.39
C ASP A 69 7.94 19.67 -4.57
N ASN A 70 8.14 19.25 -3.31
CA ASN A 70 9.27 19.68 -2.47
C ASN A 70 10.63 19.23 -3.01
N GLY A 71 10.69 18.27 -3.92
CA GLY A 71 11.88 17.86 -4.64
C GLY A 71 12.11 18.69 -5.89
N ASP A 72 12.57 18.05 -6.94
CA ASP A 72 12.77 18.64 -8.26
C ASP A 72 11.90 17.92 -9.30
N LEU A 73 10.86 18.59 -9.79
CA LEU A 73 9.97 18.03 -10.81
C LEU A 73 10.67 17.65 -12.10
N THR A 74 11.79 18.35 -12.46
CA THR A 74 12.60 17.97 -13.61
C THR A 74 13.30 16.63 -13.40
N LEU A 75 13.83 16.41 -12.19
CA LEU A 75 14.42 15.13 -11.81
C LEU A 75 13.36 14.04 -11.77
N ASN A 76 12.21 14.34 -11.19
CA ASN A 76 11.08 13.40 -11.11
C ASN A 76 10.57 13.00 -12.50
N MET A 77 10.47 13.94 -13.44
CA MET A 77 10.11 13.67 -14.83
C MET A 77 11.09 12.67 -15.47
N ARG A 78 12.39 12.91 -15.35
CA ARG A 78 13.42 11.99 -15.86
C ARG A 78 13.33 10.59 -15.23
N THR A 79 13.04 10.54 -13.94
CA THR A 79 12.84 9.27 -13.23
C THR A 79 11.60 8.54 -13.76
N CYS A 80 10.51 9.25 -14.03
CA CYS A 80 9.31 8.67 -14.67
C CYS A 80 9.64 8.08 -16.04
N ASP A 81 10.41 8.79 -16.87
CA ASP A 81 10.80 8.33 -18.21
C ASP A 81 11.59 7.00 -18.18
N VAL A 82 12.32 6.75 -17.09
CA VAL A 82 13.10 5.52 -16.90
C VAL A 82 12.25 4.41 -16.27
N VAL A 83 11.45 4.74 -15.24
CA VAL A 83 10.76 3.74 -14.40
C VAL A 83 9.42 3.32 -15.01
N PHE A 84 8.61 4.26 -15.48
CA PHE A 84 7.25 3.97 -15.97
C PHE A 84 7.18 2.93 -17.08
N PRO A 85 8.10 2.90 -18.07
CA PRO A 85 8.09 1.86 -19.10
C PRO A 85 8.25 0.43 -18.56
N SER A 86 8.84 0.27 -17.37
CA SER A 86 9.07 -1.03 -16.73
C SER A 86 7.99 -1.44 -15.73
N LEU A 87 7.08 -0.52 -15.37
CA LEU A 87 6.01 -0.80 -14.42
C LEU A 87 4.96 -1.74 -15.01
N SER A 88 4.32 -2.49 -14.14
CA SER A 88 3.28 -3.45 -14.48
C SER A 88 2.09 -2.81 -15.19
N THR A 89 1.70 -3.41 -16.31
CA THR A 89 0.47 -3.10 -17.04
C THR A 89 -0.60 -4.19 -16.87
N MET A 90 -0.44 -5.12 -15.90
CA MET A 90 -1.40 -6.19 -15.64
C MET A 90 -2.81 -5.66 -15.41
N THR A 91 -3.78 -6.31 -16.07
CA THR A 91 -5.22 -6.02 -15.94
C THR A 91 -5.98 -7.11 -15.18
N GLU A 92 -5.30 -8.22 -14.87
CA GLU A 92 -5.84 -9.37 -14.14
C GLU A 92 -4.93 -9.75 -12.99
N ALA A 93 -5.47 -10.57 -12.06
CA ALA A 93 -4.66 -11.17 -11.00
C ALA A 93 -3.60 -12.11 -11.61
N PRO A 94 -2.33 -12.01 -11.20
CA PRO A 94 -1.26 -12.86 -11.72
C PRO A 94 -1.30 -14.28 -11.13
N PRO A 95 -0.49 -15.22 -11.67
CA PRO A 95 -0.35 -16.58 -11.16
C PRO A 95 -0.08 -16.64 -9.66
N ALA A 96 0.76 -15.74 -9.12
CA ALA A 96 1.04 -15.66 -7.68
C ALA A 96 -0.22 -15.63 -6.80
N ILE A 97 -1.32 -15.04 -7.27
CA ILE A 97 -2.60 -15.06 -6.55
C ILE A 97 -3.47 -16.23 -7.02
N LYS A 98 -3.63 -16.40 -8.34
CA LYS A 98 -4.52 -17.42 -8.92
C LYS A 98 -4.18 -18.83 -8.41
N ASP A 99 -2.90 -19.17 -8.37
CA ASP A 99 -2.45 -20.49 -7.95
C ASP A 99 -2.66 -20.71 -6.44
N ARG A 100 -2.45 -19.68 -5.62
CA ARG A 100 -2.75 -19.75 -4.17
C ARG A 100 -4.23 -19.98 -3.93
N VAL A 101 -5.08 -19.22 -4.60
CA VAL A 101 -6.53 -19.38 -4.50
C VAL A 101 -6.97 -20.79 -4.94
N ALA A 102 -6.40 -21.30 -6.05
CA ALA A 102 -6.72 -22.64 -6.55
C ALA A 102 -6.33 -23.76 -5.56
N ARG A 103 -5.24 -23.57 -4.78
CA ARG A 103 -4.81 -24.51 -3.72
C ARG A 103 -5.55 -24.33 -2.39
N GLY A 104 -6.35 -23.28 -2.23
CA GLY A 104 -7.00 -22.94 -0.96
C GLY A 104 -6.10 -22.18 0.02
N ASP A 105 -4.95 -21.68 -0.41
CA ASP A 105 -3.99 -20.88 0.38
C ASP A 105 -4.48 -19.42 0.47
N LEU A 106 -5.56 -19.18 1.24
CA LEU A 106 -6.26 -17.90 1.26
C LEU A 106 -5.73 -16.90 2.32
N GLY A 107 -4.51 -17.09 2.78
CA GLY A 107 -3.87 -16.24 3.78
C GLY A 107 -4.19 -16.65 5.22
N ALA A 108 -4.23 -15.68 6.13
CA ALA A 108 -4.43 -15.92 7.56
C ALA A 108 -5.71 -16.73 7.88
N LYS A 109 -6.75 -16.62 7.04
CA LYS A 109 -8.00 -17.34 7.20
C LYS A 109 -7.82 -18.88 7.09
N THR A 110 -6.89 -19.33 6.28
CA THR A 110 -6.62 -20.77 6.04
C THR A 110 -5.27 -21.21 6.57
N GLY A 111 -4.54 -20.31 7.23
CA GLY A 111 -3.24 -20.56 7.82
C GLY A 111 -2.06 -20.44 6.86
N VAL A 112 -2.31 -20.37 5.55
CA VAL A 112 -1.25 -20.25 4.53
C VAL A 112 -1.67 -19.26 3.45
N GLY A 113 -0.71 -18.41 3.00
CA GLY A 113 -0.87 -17.46 1.92
C GLY A 113 0.47 -17.10 1.33
N PHE A 114 0.80 -15.81 1.22
CA PHE A 114 2.17 -15.35 0.98
C PHE A 114 3.07 -15.62 2.19
N TYR A 115 2.48 -15.77 3.37
CA TYR A 115 3.13 -16.12 4.63
C TYR A 115 2.48 -17.34 5.26
N ASP A 116 3.24 -18.00 6.14
CA ASP A 116 2.71 -19.03 7.03
C ASP A 116 2.09 -18.35 8.27
N TRP A 117 0.81 -18.60 8.52
CA TRP A 117 0.01 -18.00 9.59
C TRP A 117 -0.36 -18.99 10.69
N ARG A 118 0.02 -20.29 10.55
CA ARG A 118 -0.46 -21.38 11.43
C ARG A 118 -0.09 -21.18 12.89
N ASP A 119 1.11 -20.67 13.14
CA ASP A 119 1.63 -20.47 14.49
C ASP A 119 1.60 -18.99 14.92
N VAL A 120 0.84 -18.14 14.21
CA VAL A 120 0.74 -16.72 14.52
C VAL A 120 -0.34 -16.46 15.56
N ASP A 121 0.03 -15.87 16.70
CA ASP A 121 -0.95 -15.30 17.64
C ASP A 121 -1.69 -14.13 16.99
N MET A 122 -2.90 -14.38 16.52
CA MET A 122 -3.71 -13.39 15.80
C MET A 122 -4.15 -12.23 16.68
N VAL A 123 -4.24 -12.41 18.00
CA VAL A 123 -4.58 -11.30 18.94
C VAL A 123 -3.39 -10.35 19.04
N ALA A 124 -2.22 -10.90 19.29
CA ALA A 124 -0.98 -10.10 19.32
C ALA A 124 -0.71 -9.44 17.96
N TYR A 125 -0.93 -10.15 16.86
CA TYR A 125 -0.83 -9.61 15.50
C TYR A 125 -1.76 -8.41 15.30
N GLN A 126 -3.05 -8.54 15.59
CA GLN A 126 -4.04 -7.46 15.44
C GLN A 126 -3.68 -6.25 16.29
N LYS A 127 -3.24 -6.47 17.54
CA LYS A 127 -2.77 -5.38 18.40
C LYS A 127 -1.59 -4.64 17.78
N ARG A 128 -0.62 -5.36 17.22
CA ARG A 128 0.57 -4.78 16.58
C ARG A 128 0.20 -3.97 15.34
N VAL A 129 -0.61 -4.51 14.43
CA VAL A 129 -0.94 -3.82 13.17
C VAL A 129 -1.88 -2.65 13.36
N ASN A 130 -2.69 -2.65 14.41
CA ASN A 130 -3.59 -1.54 14.71
C ASN A 130 -2.93 -0.42 15.53
N ALA A 131 -1.80 -0.68 16.20
CA ALA A 131 -1.14 0.30 17.05
C ALA A 131 -0.78 1.61 16.33
N PRO A 132 -0.26 1.60 15.08
CA PRO A 132 -0.01 2.85 14.35
C PRO A 132 -1.28 3.65 14.08
N TYR A 133 -2.39 2.99 13.71
CA TYR A 133 -3.67 3.68 13.44
C TYR A 133 -4.16 4.46 14.65
N TRP A 134 -4.06 3.89 15.85
CA TRP A 134 -4.45 4.59 17.07
C TRP A 134 -3.55 5.78 17.38
N ARG A 135 -2.27 5.69 17.05
CA ARG A 135 -1.34 6.82 17.19
C ARG A 135 -1.65 7.92 16.18
N PHE A 136 -1.97 7.58 14.94
CA PHE A 136 -2.24 8.55 13.87
C PHE A 136 -3.64 9.17 13.94
N ILE A 137 -4.64 8.50 14.50
CA ILE A 137 -5.96 9.10 14.75
C ILE A 137 -5.83 10.34 15.69
N ASN A 138 -4.90 10.28 16.64
CA ASN A 138 -4.62 11.36 17.58
C ASN A 138 -3.41 12.22 17.17
N TRP A 139 -2.92 12.06 15.94
CA TRP A 139 -1.80 12.84 15.46
C TRP A 139 -2.27 14.21 15.01
N ASP A 140 -1.96 15.23 15.81
CA ASP A 140 -2.07 16.61 15.36
C ASP A 140 -0.97 16.87 14.34
N MET A 141 -1.35 16.90 13.07
CA MET A 141 -0.46 17.38 12.02
C MET A 141 0.09 18.74 12.44
N PRO A 142 1.39 19.01 12.26
CA PRO A 142 1.94 20.35 12.44
C PRO A 142 1.06 21.34 11.68
N LYS A 143 0.52 22.31 12.37
CA LYS A 143 -0.19 23.41 11.72
C LYS A 143 0.86 24.25 10.98
N GLU A 144 0.61 24.51 9.70
CA GLU A 144 1.41 25.45 8.90
C GLU A 144 1.56 26.80 9.58
#